data_097efdde1e8369055b067f6b425e3ed9
#
_entry.id   097efdde1e8369055b067f6b425e3ed9
#
_cell.length_a   1.000
_cell.length_b   1.000
_cell.length_c   1.000
_cell.angle_alpha   90.00
_cell.angle_beta   90.00
_cell.angle_gamma   90.00
#
_symmetry.space_group_name_H-M   'P 1'
#
loop_
_entity.id
_entity.type
_entity.pdbx_description
1 polymer ?
#
loop_
_entity_poly.entity_id
_entity_poly.type
_entity_poly.pdbx_seq_one_letter_code
_entity_poly.pdbx_strand_id
1 'polypeptide(L)'
;MKKNTSRQIMILQLFDRRRPAWTVEQMRRTLKIPTSTIYRHVRNLVGAQFLAPVTGAAYALGPAFIKYESIIHDTDPLIRHADPIMNALLARSGADCTVMISKRFKDCVMCVHEVHGAKAVPSGYGRGVEMPIFAGATSKAILAQLSARALKSLYLENHVAIRRRLKIRDWNEFAAIV
;
A
#
# COMPACT_ATOMS: atom_id res chain seq x y z
N MET A 1 -12.14 16.32 -6.57
CA MET A 1 -13.28 15.59 -7.17
C MET A 1 -13.25 14.16 -6.66
N LYS A 2 -14.16 13.76 -5.77
CA LYS A 2 -14.35 12.35 -5.41
C LYS A 2 -14.92 11.65 -6.64
N LYS A 3 -14.09 10.95 -7.40
CA LYS A 3 -14.54 10.05 -8.45
C LYS A 3 -15.57 9.09 -7.85
N ASN A 4 -16.58 8.74 -8.63
CA ASN A 4 -17.70 7.85 -8.33
C ASN A 4 -17.19 6.46 -7.90
N THR A 5 -16.69 6.36 -6.65
CA THR A 5 -16.14 5.12 -6.10
C THR A 5 -17.30 4.19 -5.77
N SER A 6 -17.29 2.99 -6.32
CA SER A 6 -18.30 1.97 -6.01
C SER A 6 -18.41 1.77 -4.48
N ARG A 7 -19.64 1.59 -3.99
CA ARG A 7 -19.89 1.34 -2.57
C ARG A 7 -19.17 0.11 -2.03
N GLN A 8 -18.97 -0.90 -2.86
CA GLN A 8 -18.18 -2.09 -2.51
C GLN A 8 -16.71 -1.72 -2.26
N ILE A 9 -16.11 -0.90 -3.12
CA ILE A 9 -14.74 -0.42 -2.91
C ILE A 9 -14.65 0.44 -1.63
N MET A 10 -15.65 1.30 -1.37
CA MET A 10 -15.69 2.08 -0.12
C MET A 10 -15.72 1.18 1.13
N ILE A 11 -16.43 0.05 1.07
CA ILE A 11 -16.46 -0.93 2.16
C ILE A 11 -15.08 -1.57 2.33
N LEU A 12 -14.44 -2.02 1.24
CA LEU A 12 -13.11 -2.64 1.29
C LEU A 12 -12.03 -1.67 1.82
N GLN A 13 -12.15 -0.38 1.53
CA GLN A 13 -11.24 0.66 2.03
C GLN A 13 -11.35 0.95 3.55
N LEU A 14 -12.31 0.37 4.24
CA LEU A 14 -12.42 0.49 5.70
C LEU A 14 -11.41 -0.37 6.44
N PHE A 15 -10.94 -1.45 5.81
CA PHE A 15 -10.07 -2.44 6.45
C PHE A 15 -8.62 -1.97 6.43
N ASP A 16 -8.00 -1.97 7.60
CA ASP A 16 -6.58 -1.70 7.78
C ASP A 16 -5.98 -2.60 8.87
N ARG A 17 -4.67 -2.50 9.09
CA ARG A 17 -3.95 -3.29 10.11
C ARG A 17 -4.40 -2.99 11.54
N ARG A 18 -4.93 -1.79 11.81
CA ARG A 18 -5.43 -1.38 13.14
C ARG A 18 -6.84 -1.86 13.37
N ARG A 19 -7.61 -2.01 12.29
CA ARG A 19 -9.00 -2.45 12.33
C ARG A 19 -9.27 -3.48 11.25
N PRO A 20 -8.88 -4.76 11.48
CA PRO A 20 -8.98 -5.83 10.49
C PRO A 20 -10.38 -6.42 10.34
N ALA A 21 -11.32 -6.08 11.25
CA ALA A 21 -12.69 -6.59 11.20
C ALA A 21 -13.71 -5.48 11.48
N TRP A 22 -14.86 -5.56 10.79
CA TRP A 22 -15.94 -4.59 10.86
C TRP A 22 -17.30 -5.24 10.91
N THR A 23 -18.20 -4.76 11.79
CA THR A 23 -19.63 -5.11 11.74
C THR A 23 -20.35 -4.22 10.73
N VAL A 24 -21.53 -4.69 10.27
CA VAL A 24 -22.38 -3.89 9.35
C VAL A 24 -22.77 -2.55 9.98
N GLU A 25 -23.06 -2.53 11.29
CA GLU A 25 -23.44 -1.29 11.98
C GLU A 25 -22.26 -0.29 12.03
N GLN A 26 -21.04 -0.75 12.24
CA GLN A 26 -19.86 0.09 12.21
C GLN A 26 -19.59 0.65 10.80
N MET A 27 -19.72 -0.19 9.75
CA MET A 27 -19.63 0.26 8.36
C MET A 27 -20.66 1.33 8.04
N ARG A 28 -21.93 1.13 8.49
CA ARG A 28 -23.03 2.07 8.32
C ARG A 28 -22.69 3.44 8.93
N ARG A 29 -22.25 3.46 10.18
CA ARG A 29 -21.90 4.70 10.89
C ARG A 29 -20.76 5.45 10.18
N THR A 30 -19.74 4.72 9.73
CA THR A 30 -18.56 5.32 9.11
C THR A 30 -18.84 5.84 7.71
N LEU A 31 -19.53 5.04 6.89
CA LEU A 31 -19.79 5.39 5.48
C LEU A 31 -21.04 6.25 5.30
N LYS A 32 -21.90 6.35 6.32
CA LYS A 32 -23.20 7.05 6.27
C LYS A 32 -24.12 6.50 5.16
N ILE A 33 -24.12 5.18 4.99
CA ILE A 33 -24.92 4.46 3.98
C ILE A 33 -26.01 3.67 4.70
N PRO A 34 -27.25 3.57 4.16
CA PRO A 34 -28.33 2.79 4.77
C PRO A 34 -27.94 1.33 4.99
N THR A 35 -28.40 0.76 6.13
CA THR A 35 -28.08 -0.61 6.56
C THR A 35 -28.42 -1.66 5.52
N SER A 36 -29.59 -1.58 4.87
CA SER A 36 -30.01 -2.51 3.81
C SER A 36 -29.05 -2.51 2.62
N THR A 37 -28.53 -1.34 2.28
CA THR A 37 -27.53 -1.18 1.21
C THR A 37 -26.19 -1.81 1.59
N ILE A 38 -25.72 -1.60 2.84
CA ILE A 38 -24.49 -2.24 3.33
C ILE A 38 -24.64 -3.76 3.31
N TYR A 39 -25.72 -4.32 3.84
CA TYR A 39 -25.97 -5.76 3.83
C TYR A 39 -25.92 -6.36 2.43
N ARG A 40 -26.53 -5.70 1.45
CA ARG A 40 -26.50 -6.15 0.05
C ARG A 40 -25.06 -6.19 -0.51
N HIS A 41 -24.28 -5.14 -0.27
CA HIS A 41 -22.89 -5.08 -0.75
C HIS A 41 -21.98 -6.07 -0.02
N VAL A 42 -22.13 -6.21 1.31
CA VAL A 42 -21.38 -7.20 2.09
C VAL A 42 -21.71 -8.62 1.61
N ARG A 43 -22.99 -8.96 1.38
CA ARG A 43 -23.37 -10.27 0.81
C ARG A 43 -22.68 -10.54 -0.53
N ASN A 44 -22.64 -9.57 -1.43
CA ASN A 44 -21.96 -9.71 -2.71
C ASN A 44 -20.45 -9.92 -2.53
N LEU A 45 -19.82 -9.17 -1.63
CA LEU A 45 -18.39 -9.31 -1.32
C LEU A 45 -18.07 -10.64 -0.65
N VAL A 46 -18.94 -11.16 0.21
CA VAL A 46 -18.80 -12.50 0.80
C VAL A 46 -18.97 -13.58 -0.27
N GLY A 47 -19.99 -13.47 -1.14
CA GLY A 47 -20.18 -14.40 -2.24
C GLY A 47 -19.00 -14.45 -3.21
N ALA A 48 -18.33 -13.32 -3.42
CA ALA A 48 -17.12 -13.20 -4.24
C ALA A 48 -15.82 -13.45 -3.45
N GLN A 49 -15.91 -13.88 -2.18
CA GLN A 49 -14.79 -14.19 -1.28
C GLN A 49 -13.85 -13.00 -0.97
N PHE A 50 -14.25 -11.76 -1.24
CA PHE A 50 -13.52 -10.56 -0.82
C PHE A 50 -13.71 -10.25 0.67
N LEU A 51 -14.83 -10.69 1.27
CA LEU A 51 -15.05 -10.65 2.71
C LEU A 51 -15.35 -12.05 3.21
N ALA A 52 -14.97 -12.32 4.46
CA ALA A 52 -15.31 -13.53 5.19
C ALA A 52 -15.96 -13.17 6.54
N PRO A 53 -17.03 -13.89 6.96
CA PRO A 53 -17.60 -13.70 8.28
C PRO A 53 -16.63 -14.17 9.35
N VAL A 54 -16.59 -13.43 10.47
CA VAL A 54 -15.81 -13.77 11.66
C VAL A 54 -16.69 -13.66 12.90
N THR A 55 -16.18 -14.04 14.05
CA THR A 55 -16.91 -13.96 15.34
C THR A 55 -17.44 -12.56 15.61
N GLY A 56 -18.56 -12.46 16.35
CA GLY A 56 -19.15 -11.17 16.73
C GLY A 56 -19.93 -10.46 15.61
N ALA A 57 -20.50 -11.22 14.65
CA ALA A 57 -21.26 -10.67 13.51
C ALA A 57 -20.43 -9.65 12.69
N ALA A 58 -19.11 -9.82 12.67
CA ALA A 58 -18.18 -8.99 11.93
C ALA A 58 -17.70 -9.69 10.65
N TYR A 59 -17.04 -8.92 9.80
CA TYR A 59 -16.43 -9.38 8.56
C TYR A 59 -14.98 -8.93 8.53
N ALA A 60 -14.11 -9.80 8.00
CA ALA A 60 -12.70 -9.51 7.69
C ALA A 60 -12.46 -9.63 6.18
N LEU A 61 -11.26 -9.24 5.72
CA LEU A 61 -10.85 -9.48 4.34
C LEU A 61 -10.81 -10.99 4.06
N GLY A 62 -11.37 -11.39 2.94
CA GLY A 62 -11.55 -12.78 2.56
C GLY A 62 -10.39 -13.36 1.72
N PRO A 63 -10.44 -14.67 1.40
CA PRO A 63 -9.36 -15.39 0.72
C PRO A 63 -9.11 -14.94 -0.72
N ALA A 64 -10.02 -14.20 -1.36
CA ALA A 64 -9.80 -13.65 -2.68
C ALA A 64 -8.52 -12.79 -2.74
N PHE A 65 -8.20 -12.04 -1.67
CA PHE A 65 -6.99 -11.22 -1.62
C PHE A 65 -5.72 -12.06 -1.62
N ILE A 66 -5.72 -13.21 -0.93
CA ILE A 66 -4.57 -14.14 -0.94
C ILE A 66 -4.37 -14.71 -2.34
N LYS A 67 -5.48 -15.13 -2.99
CA LYS A 67 -5.44 -15.66 -4.36
C LYS A 67 -4.87 -14.64 -5.36
N TYR A 68 -5.39 -13.42 -5.36
CA TYR A 68 -4.93 -12.39 -6.30
C TYR A 68 -3.51 -11.91 -5.98
N GLU A 69 -3.15 -11.88 -4.72
CA GLU A 69 -1.79 -11.55 -4.29
C GLU A 69 -0.78 -12.56 -4.83
N SER A 70 -1.05 -13.87 -4.71
CA SER A 70 -0.21 -14.92 -5.29
C SER A 70 -0.08 -14.77 -6.81
N ILE A 71 -1.19 -14.53 -7.52
CA ILE A 71 -1.15 -14.31 -8.97
C ILE A 71 -0.25 -13.11 -9.32
N ILE A 72 -0.41 -11.99 -8.63
CA ILE A 72 0.42 -10.80 -8.86
C ILE A 72 1.90 -11.12 -8.63
N HIS A 73 2.22 -11.81 -7.53
CA HIS A 73 3.58 -12.17 -7.18
C HIS A 73 4.22 -13.07 -8.24
N ASP A 74 3.52 -14.12 -8.64
CA ASP A 74 4.06 -15.14 -9.54
C ASP A 74 4.18 -14.65 -10.99
N THR A 75 3.36 -13.67 -11.38
CA THR A 75 3.31 -13.16 -12.75
C THR A 75 4.05 -11.84 -12.96
N ASP A 76 4.48 -11.14 -11.90
CA ASP A 76 5.20 -9.86 -12.05
C ASP A 76 6.62 -10.08 -12.61
N PRO A 77 6.92 -9.61 -13.85
CA PRO A 77 8.23 -9.80 -14.45
C PRO A 77 9.36 -9.17 -13.64
N LEU A 78 9.07 -8.07 -12.93
CA LEU A 78 10.08 -7.41 -12.10
C LEU A 78 10.52 -8.32 -10.94
N ILE A 79 9.56 -8.95 -10.25
CA ILE A 79 9.88 -9.86 -9.15
C ILE A 79 10.68 -11.04 -9.67
N ARG A 80 10.23 -11.68 -10.75
CA ARG A 80 10.90 -12.86 -11.33
C ARG A 80 12.35 -12.60 -11.74
N HIS A 81 12.63 -11.43 -12.34
CA HIS A 81 13.99 -11.09 -12.75
C HIS A 81 14.85 -10.59 -11.59
N ALA A 82 14.26 -9.96 -10.60
CA ALA A 82 14.99 -9.38 -9.49
C ALA A 82 15.31 -10.38 -8.39
N ASP A 83 14.46 -11.41 -8.17
CA ASP A 83 14.62 -12.35 -7.07
C ASP A 83 16.02 -12.99 -6.99
N PRO A 84 16.62 -13.54 -8.08
CA PRO A 84 17.98 -14.08 -8.02
C PRO A 84 19.03 -13.01 -7.69
N ILE A 85 18.85 -11.77 -8.16
CA ILE A 85 19.76 -10.65 -7.87
C ILE A 85 19.64 -10.26 -6.39
N MET A 86 18.43 -10.20 -5.86
CA MET A 86 18.17 -9.88 -4.46
C MET A 86 18.76 -10.93 -3.52
N ASN A 87 18.63 -12.21 -3.83
CA ASN A 87 19.23 -13.29 -3.07
C ASN A 87 20.77 -13.24 -3.11
N ALA A 88 21.37 -12.97 -4.28
CA ALA A 88 22.82 -12.77 -4.39
C ALA A 88 23.30 -11.55 -3.59
N LEU A 89 22.55 -10.46 -3.60
CA LEU A 89 22.85 -9.26 -2.80
C LEU A 89 22.75 -9.56 -1.30
N LEU A 90 21.69 -10.26 -0.87
CA LEU A 90 21.51 -10.66 0.51
C LEU A 90 22.66 -11.53 1.01
N ALA A 91 23.11 -12.51 0.22
CA ALA A 91 24.24 -13.37 0.56
C ALA A 91 25.54 -12.59 0.81
N ARG A 92 25.69 -11.43 0.16
CA ARG A 92 26.86 -10.53 0.33
C ARG A 92 26.68 -9.52 1.45
N SER A 93 25.45 -9.19 1.82
CA SER A 93 25.15 -8.12 2.79
C SER A 93 25.12 -8.60 4.23
N GLY A 94 24.93 -9.88 4.48
CA GLY A 94 24.89 -10.47 5.82
C GLY A 94 23.50 -10.90 6.30
N ALA A 95 23.48 -11.65 7.39
CA ALA A 95 22.29 -12.32 7.89
C ALA A 95 21.26 -11.39 8.56
N ASP A 96 21.63 -10.17 8.92
CA ASP A 96 20.80 -9.17 9.58
C ASP A 96 20.13 -8.18 8.61
N CYS A 97 20.38 -8.35 7.30
CA CYS A 97 19.86 -7.46 6.26
C CYS A 97 18.53 -7.95 5.68
N THR A 98 17.76 -6.98 5.18
CA THR A 98 16.61 -7.20 4.30
C THR A 98 16.85 -6.50 2.98
N VAL A 99 16.66 -7.19 1.87
CA VAL A 99 16.67 -6.59 0.53
C VAL A 99 15.23 -6.49 0.04
N MET A 100 14.83 -5.32 -0.45
CA MET A 100 13.46 -5.07 -0.90
C MET A 100 13.40 -4.40 -2.25
N ILE A 101 12.36 -4.72 -3.02
CA ILE A 101 11.96 -3.98 -4.21
C ILE A 101 10.68 -3.23 -3.93
N SER A 102 10.68 -1.97 -4.28
CA SER A 102 9.53 -1.10 -4.16
C SER A 102 9.12 -0.51 -5.49
N LYS A 103 7.82 -0.42 -5.71
CA LYS A 103 7.21 0.23 -6.87
C LYS A 103 6.44 1.48 -6.45
N ARG A 104 6.41 2.46 -7.34
CA ARG A 104 5.52 3.61 -7.21
C ARG A 104 4.14 3.26 -7.75
N PHE A 105 3.11 3.51 -6.95
CA PHE A 105 1.71 3.42 -7.32
C PHE A 105 1.09 4.80 -7.11
N LYS A 106 0.89 5.54 -8.17
CA LYS A 106 0.31 6.89 -8.18
C LYS A 106 0.81 7.78 -7.02
N ASP A 107 0.20 7.70 -5.86
CA ASP A 107 0.40 8.59 -4.71
C ASP A 107 1.17 7.93 -3.55
N CYS A 108 1.58 6.68 -3.70
CA CYS A 108 2.38 5.96 -2.70
C CYS A 108 3.51 5.15 -3.33
N VAL A 109 4.46 4.77 -2.51
CA VAL A 109 5.46 3.74 -2.79
C VAL A 109 5.13 2.53 -1.95
N MET A 110 5.25 1.34 -2.50
CA MET A 110 4.95 0.11 -1.78
C MET A 110 6.02 -0.94 -2.06
N CYS A 111 6.46 -1.64 -1.04
CA CYS A 111 7.28 -2.83 -1.19
C CYS A 111 6.45 -3.93 -1.85
N VAL A 112 6.92 -4.46 -2.97
CA VAL A 112 6.24 -5.52 -3.74
C VAL A 112 6.88 -6.88 -3.54
N HIS A 113 8.17 -6.91 -3.16
CA HIS A 113 8.90 -8.14 -2.85
C HIS A 113 10.05 -7.85 -1.89
N GLU A 114 10.33 -8.79 -0.99
CA GLU A 114 11.42 -8.70 -0.04
C GLU A 114 12.02 -10.09 0.25
N VAL A 115 13.33 -10.12 0.48
CA VAL A 115 14.07 -11.28 0.94
C VAL A 115 14.82 -10.92 2.22
N HIS A 116 14.85 -11.85 3.18
CA HIS A 116 15.36 -11.60 4.52
C HIS A 116 16.53 -12.50 4.85
N GLY A 117 17.55 -11.94 5.48
CA GLY A 117 18.57 -12.72 6.18
C GLY A 117 18.02 -13.38 7.44
N ALA A 118 18.66 -14.45 7.88
CA ALA A 118 18.19 -15.27 9.01
C ALA A 118 18.05 -14.49 10.35
N LYS A 119 18.74 -13.36 10.48
CA LYS A 119 18.70 -12.48 11.66
C LYS A 119 18.10 -11.10 11.38
N ALA A 120 17.45 -10.95 10.23
CA ALA A 120 16.87 -9.66 9.83
C ALA A 120 15.75 -9.24 10.78
N VAL A 121 15.79 -7.98 11.20
CA VAL A 121 14.70 -7.38 11.98
C VAL A 121 13.57 -7.00 11.01
N PRO A 122 12.30 -7.33 11.32
CA PRO A 122 11.18 -6.98 10.46
C PRO A 122 11.13 -5.47 10.17
N SER A 123 11.09 -5.11 8.90
CA SER A 123 10.92 -3.73 8.48
C SER A 123 9.50 -3.25 8.78
N GLY A 124 9.35 -2.02 9.27
CA GLY A 124 8.04 -1.37 9.38
C GLY A 124 7.37 -1.10 8.02
N TYR A 125 8.09 -1.27 6.92
CA TYR A 125 7.68 -1.04 5.53
C TYR A 125 7.74 -2.32 4.68
N GLY A 126 7.42 -3.45 5.29
CA GLY A 126 7.34 -4.72 4.57
C GLY A 126 6.30 -4.72 3.44
N ARG A 127 6.20 -5.84 2.77
CA ARG A 127 5.32 -6.03 1.61
C ARG A 127 3.88 -5.59 1.88
N GLY A 128 3.30 -4.84 0.94
CA GLY A 128 1.94 -4.31 1.01
C GLY A 128 1.74 -3.13 1.96
N VAL A 129 2.82 -2.59 2.56
CA VAL A 129 2.73 -1.37 3.38
C VAL A 129 2.99 -0.15 2.51
N GLU A 130 2.04 0.78 2.53
CA GLU A 130 2.18 2.05 1.81
C GLU A 130 3.22 2.96 2.50
N MET A 131 4.17 3.42 1.70
CA MET A 131 5.16 4.43 2.10
C MET A 131 4.77 5.78 1.48
N PRO A 132 4.95 6.89 2.21
CA PRO A 132 4.76 8.21 1.61
C PRO A 132 5.70 8.42 0.43
N ILE A 133 5.16 8.85 -0.71
CA ILE A 133 5.94 9.01 -1.94
C ILE A 133 7.08 10.04 -1.83
N PHE A 134 7.04 10.92 -0.86
CA PHE A 134 8.02 12.01 -0.68
C PHE A 134 8.89 11.86 0.59
N ALA A 135 8.83 10.73 1.29
CA ALA A 135 9.58 10.52 2.52
C ALA A 135 10.25 9.14 2.57
N GLY A 136 11.47 9.10 3.11
CA GLY A 136 12.30 7.89 3.21
C GLY A 136 13.20 7.68 1.99
N ALA A 137 14.27 6.90 2.18
CA ALA A 137 15.30 6.67 1.17
C ALA A 137 14.75 6.04 -0.11
N THR A 138 13.91 5.01 0.02
CA THR A 138 13.27 4.32 -1.10
C THR A 138 12.44 5.27 -1.97
N SER A 139 11.60 6.10 -1.34
CA SER A 139 10.77 7.06 -2.05
C SER A 139 11.63 8.11 -2.76
N LYS A 140 12.67 8.63 -2.11
CA LYS A 140 13.60 9.58 -2.72
C LYS A 140 14.33 8.99 -3.92
N ALA A 141 14.84 7.76 -3.81
CA ALA A 141 15.50 7.09 -4.92
C ALA A 141 14.58 6.94 -6.15
N ILE A 142 13.29 6.67 -5.93
CA ILE A 142 12.29 6.62 -7.01
C ILE A 142 12.02 8.02 -7.57
N LEU A 143 11.88 9.03 -6.71
CA LEU A 143 11.62 10.41 -7.15
C LEU A 143 12.76 10.99 -7.95
N ALA A 144 14.01 10.68 -7.60
CA ALA A 144 15.21 11.11 -8.31
C ALA A 144 15.27 10.62 -9.77
N GLN A 145 14.51 9.57 -10.12
CA GLN A 145 14.40 9.07 -11.50
C GLN A 145 13.30 9.77 -12.32
N LEU A 146 12.50 10.63 -11.69
CA LEU A 146 11.45 11.35 -12.40
C LEU A 146 12.03 12.53 -13.20
N SER A 147 11.40 12.81 -14.34
CA SER A 147 11.68 14.08 -15.03
C SER A 147 11.31 15.27 -14.13
N ALA A 148 12.02 16.40 -14.29
CA ALA A 148 11.74 17.64 -13.54
C ALA A 148 10.27 18.07 -13.64
N ARG A 149 9.64 17.86 -14.79
CA ARG A 149 8.21 18.14 -15.01
C ARG A 149 7.33 17.23 -14.15
N ALA A 150 7.59 15.92 -14.12
CA ALA A 150 6.82 14.97 -13.35
C ALA A 150 7.00 15.19 -11.84
N LEU A 151 8.22 15.49 -11.41
CA LEU A 151 8.53 15.79 -10.02
C LEU A 151 7.82 17.09 -9.55
N LYS A 152 7.80 18.12 -10.40
CA LYS A 152 7.10 19.38 -10.11
C LYS A 152 5.58 19.20 -10.04
N SER A 153 4.99 18.40 -10.95
CA SER A 153 3.55 18.06 -10.89
C SER A 153 3.20 17.37 -9.58
N LEU A 154 4.00 16.35 -9.19
CA LEU A 154 3.82 15.64 -7.92
C LEU A 154 3.92 16.58 -6.72
N TYR A 155 4.89 17.50 -6.73
CA TYR A 155 5.01 18.49 -5.66
C TYR A 155 3.76 19.39 -5.58
N LEU A 156 3.27 19.92 -6.71
CA LEU A 156 2.09 20.78 -6.73
C LEU A 156 0.82 20.07 -6.24
N GLU A 157 0.65 18.80 -6.60
CA GLU A 157 -0.48 17.99 -6.16
C GLU A 157 -0.44 17.68 -4.65
N ASN A 158 0.75 17.61 -4.06
CA ASN A 158 0.98 17.16 -2.68
C ASN A 158 1.64 18.21 -1.79
N HIS A 159 1.78 19.47 -2.22
CA HIS A 159 2.62 20.47 -1.57
C HIS A 159 2.30 20.67 -0.07
N VAL A 160 1.03 20.62 0.32
CA VAL A 160 0.63 20.78 1.73
C VAL A 160 1.18 19.63 2.59
N ALA A 161 1.04 18.38 2.14
CA ALA A 161 1.52 17.21 2.84
C ALA A 161 3.06 17.15 2.87
N ILE A 162 3.70 17.50 1.74
CA ILE A 162 5.15 17.56 1.60
C ILE A 162 5.75 18.58 2.56
N ARG A 163 5.25 19.82 2.53
CA ARG A 163 5.75 20.91 3.40
C ARG A 163 5.59 20.56 4.88
N ARG A 164 4.43 20.03 5.26
CA ARG A 164 4.17 19.59 6.65
C ARG A 164 5.11 18.48 7.10
N ARG A 165 5.37 17.47 6.24
CA ARG A 165 6.15 16.28 6.59
C ARG A 165 7.64 16.52 6.57
N LEU A 166 8.12 17.21 5.54
CA LEU A 166 9.55 17.46 5.34
C LEU A 166 10.02 18.78 5.99
N LYS A 167 9.10 19.59 6.52
CA LYS A 167 9.38 20.91 7.12
C LYS A 167 10.11 21.86 6.18
N ILE A 168 9.77 21.80 4.89
CA ILE A 168 10.32 22.65 3.82
C ILE A 168 9.37 23.78 3.47
N ARG A 169 9.91 24.85 2.87
CA ARG A 169 9.18 26.07 2.54
C ARG A 169 8.60 26.08 1.13
N ASP A 170 9.38 25.58 0.17
CA ASP A 170 9.05 25.72 -1.24
C ASP A 170 9.55 24.57 -2.12
N TRP A 171 9.38 24.73 -3.43
CA TRP A 171 9.81 23.79 -4.45
C TRP A 171 11.33 23.58 -4.49
N ASN A 172 12.10 24.67 -4.32
CA ASN A 172 13.57 24.57 -4.46
C ASN A 172 14.16 23.72 -3.34
N GLU A 173 13.66 23.89 -2.11
CA GLU A 173 14.03 23.04 -0.99
C GLU A 173 13.60 21.57 -1.22
N PHE A 174 12.43 21.32 -1.82
CA PHE A 174 12.00 19.98 -2.15
C PHE A 174 12.90 19.33 -3.22
N ALA A 175 13.18 20.04 -4.30
CA ALA A 175 14.02 19.57 -5.39
C ALA A 175 15.46 19.26 -4.94
N ALA A 176 15.98 19.97 -3.95
CA ALA A 176 17.31 19.73 -3.38
C ALA A 176 17.38 18.51 -2.45
N ILE A 177 16.24 18.02 -1.96
CA ILE A 177 16.18 16.85 -1.07
C ILE A 177 16.02 15.53 -1.86
N VAL A 178 15.51 15.62 -3.08
CA VAL A 178 15.26 14.48 -3.96
C VAL A 178 16.49 14.19 -4.83
#